data_1893a59efb643919f0e066ee817312a0
#
_entry.id   1893a59efb643919f0e066ee817312a0
#
_cell.length_a   1.000
_cell.length_b   1.000
_cell.length_c   1.000
_cell.angle_alpha   90.00
_cell.angle_beta   90.00
_cell.angle_gamma   90.00
#
_symmetry.space_group_name_H-M   'P 1'
#
loop_
_entity.id
_entity.type
_entity.pdbx_description
1 polymer ?
#
loop_
_entity_poly.entity_id
_entity_poly.type
_entity_poly.pdbx_seq_one_letter_code
_entity_poly.pdbx_strand_id
1 'polypeptide(L)'
;MLSKLPTTKTVICIGTGGVGKTTLAASLAVGWAQEGQKVLVLTIDPSQRLAQTLGIKPDGELHQIALPSKKGELWSCVINHQKAFEQFVRSAAESASTKINEAQLKQLLSNRLYQQLSNRLSGSQEFTSLITLYRYVSSQQFDL
;
A
#
# COMPACT_ATOMS: atom_id res chain seq x y z
N MET A 1 14.19 -18.13 14.23
CA MET A 1 14.75 -16.84 14.67
C MET A 1 13.84 -15.64 14.38
N LEU A 2 12.95 -15.71 13.39
CA LEU A 2 11.91 -14.68 13.13
C LEU A 2 10.71 -14.76 14.09
N SER A 3 10.54 -15.86 14.80
CA SER A 3 9.42 -16.13 15.73
C SER A 3 9.35 -15.24 16.98
N LYS A 4 10.27 -14.33 17.15
CA LYS A 4 10.36 -13.42 18.32
C LYS A 4 9.92 -11.98 18.05
N LEU A 5 9.16 -11.72 16.98
CA LEU A 5 8.53 -10.42 16.77
C LEU A 5 6.98 -10.49 16.97
N PRO A 6 6.49 -11.07 18.07
CA PRO A 6 5.07 -11.42 18.23
C PRO A 6 4.14 -10.22 18.41
N THR A 7 4.67 -9.02 18.61
CA THR A 7 3.88 -7.81 18.84
C THR A 7 4.03 -6.75 17.71
N THR A 8 4.92 -7.01 16.77
CA THR A 8 5.19 -6.07 15.68
C THR A 8 4.13 -6.22 14.60
N LYS A 9 3.31 -5.19 14.41
CA LYS A 9 2.29 -5.13 13.35
C LYS A 9 2.78 -4.51 12.04
N THR A 10 3.95 -3.89 12.07
CA THR A 10 4.48 -3.19 10.90
C THR A 10 6.00 -3.16 10.93
N VAL A 11 6.61 -3.53 9.83
CA VAL A 11 8.06 -3.44 9.62
C VAL A 11 8.34 -2.51 8.44
N ILE A 12 9.18 -1.52 8.64
CA ILE A 12 9.53 -0.53 7.62
C ILE A 12 10.99 -0.74 7.21
N CYS A 13 11.22 -1.06 5.92
CA CYS A 13 12.54 -1.21 5.34
C CYS A 13 12.99 0.10 4.71
N ILE A 14 13.99 0.76 5.31
CA ILE A 14 14.51 2.06 4.87
C ILE A 14 15.95 1.89 4.38
N GLY A 15 16.36 2.70 3.40
CA GLY A 15 17.73 2.72 2.90
C GLY A 15 17.86 3.42 1.57
N THR A 16 19.07 3.65 1.10
CA THR A 16 19.36 4.26 -0.21
C THR A 16 18.96 3.38 -1.39
N GLY A 17 18.97 3.90 -2.60
CA GLY A 17 18.65 3.13 -3.81
C GLY A 17 19.59 1.94 -3.99
N GLY A 18 19.06 0.79 -4.43
CA GLY A 18 19.86 -0.38 -4.81
C GLY A 18 20.35 -1.29 -3.68
N VAL A 19 20.14 -0.95 -2.42
CA VAL A 19 20.65 -1.74 -1.25
C VAL A 19 19.84 -3.01 -0.92
N GLY A 20 18.88 -3.40 -1.73
CA GLY A 20 18.12 -4.63 -1.54
C GLY A 20 16.90 -4.52 -0.60
N LYS A 21 16.40 -3.32 -0.29
CA LYS A 21 15.21 -3.13 0.58
C LYS A 21 14.01 -3.97 0.17
N THR A 22 13.68 -3.95 -1.11
CA THR A 22 12.56 -4.70 -1.68
C THR A 22 12.75 -6.20 -1.52
N THR A 23 13.95 -6.69 -1.79
CA THR A 23 14.29 -8.10 -1.62
C THR A 23 14.20 -8.52 -0.15
N LEU A 24 14.74 -7.70 0.76
CA LEU A 24 14.67 -7.97 2.19
C LEU A 24 13.22 -8.00 2.69
N ALA A 25 12.42 -6.99 2.33
CA ALA A 25 11.01 -6.93 2.72
C ALA A 25 10.22 -8.15 2.21
N ALA A 26 10.41 -8.52 0.93
CA ALA A 26 9.77 -9.69 0.35
C ALA A 26 10.21 -11.00 1.05
N SER A 27 11.49 -11.15 1.36
CA SER A 27 12.02 -12.35 2.04
C SER A 27 11.49 -12.48 3.45
N LEU A 28 11.42 -11.39 4.20
CA LEU A 28 10.84 -11.37 5.55
C LEU A 28 9.34 -11.74 5.50
N ALA A 29 8.60 -11.14 4.58
CA ALA A 29 7.17 -11.40 4.42
C ALA A 29 6.87 -12.86 4.07
N VAL A 30 7.64 -13.45 3.16
CA VAL A 30 7.55 -14.89 2.83
C VAL A 30 7.82 -15.73 4.08
N GLY A 31 8.88 -15.41 4.86
CA GLY A 31 9.21 -16.12 6.09
C GLY A 31 8.06 -16.13 7.10
N TRP A 32 7.48 -14.96 7.39
CA TRP A 32 6.35 -14.86 8.34
C TRP A 32 5.08 -15.53 7.82
N ALA A 33 4.79 -15.42 6.53
CA ALA A 33 3.66 -16.11 5.95
C ALA A 33 3.83 -17.65 5.99
N GLN A 34 5.05 -18.16 5.82
CA GLN A 34 5.34 -19.60 6.01
C GLN A 34 5.16 -20.08 7.47
N GLU A 35 5.32 -19.17 8.43
CA GLU A 35 5.07 -19.43 9.87
C GLU A 35 3.57 -19.36 10.23
N GLY A 36 2.69 -19.01 9.29
CA GLY A 36 1.24 -19.03 9.47
C GLY A 36 0.58 -17.68 9.61
N GLN A 37 1.32 -16.58 9.41
CA GLN A 37 0.78 -15.23 9.49
C GLN A 37 0.16 -14.78 8.16
N LYS A 38 -0.80 -13.87 8.25
CA LYS A 38 -1.36 -13.16 7.10
C LYS A 38 -0.61 -11.85 6.92
N VAL A 39 0.26 -11.80 5.93
CA VAL A 39 1.23 -10.71 5.72
C VAL A 39 0.90 -9.90 4.48
N LEU A 40 0.98 -8.57 4.60
CA LEU A 40 0.91 -7.63 3.49
C LEU A 40 2.28 -7.01 3.23
N VAL A 41 2.78 -7.13 2.00
CA VAL A 41 3.93 -6.35 1.51
C VAL A 41 3.42 -5.13 0.75
N LEU A 42 3.69 -3.97 1.30
CA LEU A 42 3.34 -2.70 0.69
C LEU A 42 4.61 -2.03 0.14
N THR A 43 4.63 -1.69 -1.15
CA THR A 43 5.73 -0.94 -1.73
C THR A 43 5.32 0.46 -2.18
N ILE A 44 6.19 1.40 -1.87
CA ILE A 44 6.08 2.82 -2.21
C ILE A 44 6.95 3.13 -3.44
N ASP A 45 7.83 2.19 -3.83
CA ASP A 45 8.83 2.42 -4.87
C ASP A 45 8.16 2.56 -6.25
N PRO A 46 8.30 3.72 -6.92
CA PRO A 46 7.76 3.94 -8.26
C PRO A 46 8.44 3.06 -9.32
N SER A 47 9.58 2.44 -9.01
CA SER A 47 10.32 1.57 -9.94
C SER A 47 9.61 0.26 -10.27
N GLN A 48 8.49 -0.04 -9.63
CA GLN A 48 7.70 -1.25 -9.84
C GLN A 48 8.50 -2.58 -9.69
N ARG A 49 9.68 -2.54 -9.09
CA ARG A 49 10.56 -3.71 -8.93
C ARG A 49 9.90 -4.84 -8.14
N LEU A 50 9.14 -4.49 -7.09
CA LEU A 50 8.40 -5.50 -6.33
C LEU A 50 7.35 -6.17 -7.21
N ALA A 51 6.60 -5.39 -7.99
CA ALA A 51 5.60 -5.91 -8.91
C ALA A 51 6.22 -6.91 -9.90
N GLN A 52 7.35 -6.56 -10.49
CA GLN A 52 8.08 -7.43 -11.42
C GLN A 52 8.60 -8.71 -10.71
N THR A 53 9.16 -8.57 -9.51
CA THR A 53 9.70 -9.70 -8.74
C THR A 53 8.60 -10.68 -8.32
N LEU A 54 7.44 -10.19 -7.96
CA LEU A 54 6.29 -10.98 -7.50
C LEU A 54 5.30 -11.34 -8.62
N GLY A 55 5.53 -10.85 -9.86
CA GLY A 55 4.65 -11.09 -11.00
C GLY A 55 3.26 -10.47 -10.87
N ILE A 56 3.13 -9.36 -10.13
CA ILE A 56 1.87 -8.66 -9.88
C ILE A 56 1.75 -7.36 -10.68
N LYS A 57 0.53 -6.84 -10.81
CA LYS A 57 0.28 -5.56 -11.48
C LYS A 57 0.42 -4.39 -10.50
N PRO A 58 1.02 -3.24 -10.92
CA PRO A 58 1.11 -2.03 -10.08
C PRO A 58 -0.18 -1.20 -10.20
N ASP A 59 -1.31 -1.79 -9.87
CA ASP A 59 -2.66 -1.21 -10.04
C ASP A 59 -3.26 -0.63 -8.75
N GLY A 60 -2.54 -0.75 -7.63
CA GLY A 60 -3.00 -0.31 -6.32
C GLY A 60 -3.95 -1.30 -5.64
N GLU A 61 -4.16 -2.47 -6.23
CA GLU A 61 -5.02 -3.51 -5.68
C GLU A 61 -4.21 -4.53 -4.86
N LEU A 62 -4.92 -5.29 -4.02
CA LEU A 62 -4.35 -6.39 -3.26
C LEU A 62 -4.22 -7.63 -4.14
N HIS A 63 -3.02 -8.17 -4.23
CA HIS A 63 -2.73 -9.39 -4.94
C HIS A 63 -2.25 -10.47 -3.98
N GLN A 64 -2.95 -11.59 -3.94
CA GLN A 64 -2.50 -12.75 -3.17
C GLN A 64 -1.38 -13.48 -3.92
N ILE A 65 -0.29 -13.74 -3.22
CA ILE A 65 0.87 -14.43 -3.75
C ILE A 65 0.79 -15.90 -3.36
N ALA A 66 0.89 -16.79 -4.36
CA ALA A 66 0.91 -18.21 -4.09
C ALA A 66 2.18 -18.62 -3.32
N LEU A 67 2.00 -19.25 -2.19
CA LEU A 67 3.09 -19.80 -1.38
C LEU A 67 3.09 -21.33 -1.49
N PRO A 68 4.28 -21.97 -1.44
CA PRO A 68 4.38 -23.43 -1.36
C PRO A 68 3.73 -23.99 -0.08
N SER A 69 3.78 -23.23 1.01
CA SER A 69 3.16 -23.57 2.29
C SER A 69 1.77 -22.95 2.39
N LYS A 70 0.78 -23.75 2.83
CA LYS A 70 -0.60 -23.28 3.08
C LYS A 70 -0.85 -22.85 4.54
N LYS A 71 0.19 -22.57 5.32
CA LYS A 71 0.05 -22.22 6.74
C LYS A 71 -0.45 -20.79 6.94
N GLY A 72 0.03 -19.84 6.13
CA GLY A 72 -0.38 -18.43 6.18
C GLY A 72 -0.62 -17.88 4.80
N GLU A 73 -0.81 -16.56 4.71
CA GLU A 73 -1.13 -15.86 3.48
C GLU A 73 -0.13 -14.74 3.22
N LEU A 74 0.31 -14.62 1.98
CA LEU A 74 1.10 -13.48 1.52
C LEU A 74 0.29 -12.66 0.54
N TRP A 75 0.17 -11.39 0.83
CA TRP A 75 -0.46 -10.40 -0.01
C TRP A 75 0.53 -9.31 -0.39
N SER A 76 0.35 -8.72 -1.53
CA SER A 76 1.18 -7.60 -1.98
C SER A 76 0.33 -6.52 -2.62
N CYS A 77 0.73 -5.27 -2.40
CA CYS A 77 0.14 -4.11 -3.04
C CYS A 77 1.24 -3.13 -3.45
N VAL A 78 1.22 -2.73 -4.71
CA VAL A 78 2.02 -1.61 -5.21
C VAL A 78 1.15 -0.37 -5.19
N ILE A 79 1.52 0.64 -4.40
CA ILE A 79 0.69 1.84 -4.24
C ILE A 79 0.52 2.56 -5.57
N ASN A 80 -0.73 2.75 -5.95
CA ASN A 80 -1.10 3.70 -7.00
C ASN A 80 -1.46 5.04 -6.34
N HIS A 81 -0.54 6.00 -6.38
CA HIS A 81 -0.69 7.28 -5.68
C HIS A 81 -1.92 8.06 -6.10
N GLN A 82 -2.27 8.03 -7.38
CA GLN A 82 -3.46 8.70 -7.89
C GLN A 82 -4.74 8.10 -7.31
N LYS A 83 -4.86 6.76 -7.33
CA LYS A 83 -6.01 6.06 -6.72
C LYS A 83 -6.08 6.28 -5.20
N ALA A 84 -4.93 6.23 -4.52
CA ALA A 84 -4.87 6.44 -3.07
C ALA A 84 -5.31 7.86 -2.68
N PHE A 85 -4.90 8.86 -3.45
CA PHE A 85 -5.31 10.24 -3.25
C PHE A 85 -6.80 10.43 -3.54
N GLU A 86 -7.32 9.84 -4.62
CA GLU A 86 -8.75 9.86 -4.94
C GLU A 86 -9.59 9.24 -3.81
N GLN A 87 -9.18 8.08 -3.29
CA GLN A 87 -9.87 7.43 -2.16
C GLN A 87 -9.85 8.28 -0.90
N PHE A 88 -8.72 8.95 -0.63
CA PHE A 88 -8.62 9.88 0.49
C PHE A 88 -9.61 11.04 0.36
N VAL A 89 -9.69 11.67 -0.83
CA VAL A 89 -10.62 12.78 -1.08
C VAL A 89 -12.07 12.32 -0.94
N ARG A 90 -12.41 11.12 -1.42
CA ARG A 90 -13.75 10.52 -1.22
C ARG A 90 -14.08 10.35 0.25
N SER A 91 -13.20 9.72 1.03
CA SER A 91 -13.41 9.52 2.46
C SER A 91 -13.49 10.83 3.24
N ALA A 92 -12.69 11.82 2.87
CA ALA A 92 -12.76 13.16 3.46
C ALA A 92 -14.08 13.86 3.14
N ALA A 93 -14.57 13.72 1.90
CA ALA A 93 -15.86 14.29 1.49
C ALA A 93 -17.05 13.63 2.22
N GLU A 94 -17.00 12.31 2.43
CA GLU A 94 -18.00 11.57 3.21
C GLU A 94 -18.01 11.98 4.71
N SER A 95 -16.83 12.26 5.25
CA SER A 95 -16.66 12.68 6.65
C SER A 95 -16.96 14.16 6.88
N ALA A 96 -16.97 14.97 5.84
CA ALA A 96 -17.24 16.39 5.93
C ALA A 96 -18.73 16.64 6.20
N SER A 97 -19.01 17.60 7.07
CA SER A 97 -20.38 18.04 7.37
C SER A 97 -21.11 18.63 6.16
N THR A 98 -20.39 19.01 5.13
CA THR A 98 -20.90 19.50 3.85
C THR A 98 -21.12 18.32 2.91
N LYS A 99 -22.35 17.97 2.64
CA LYS A 99 -22.72 16.90 1.69
C LYS A 99 -22.33 17.30 0.26
N ILE A 100 -21.11 16.96 -0.13
CA ILE A 100 -20.71 17.00 -1.52
C ILE A 100 -21.41 15.85 -2.21
N ASN A 101 -22.23 16.13 -3.22
CA ASN A 101 -22.90 15.07 -3.96
C ASN A 101 -21.89 14.36 -4.90
N GLU A 102 -22.21 13.13 -5.28
CA GLU A 102 -21.31 12.29 -6.08
C GLU A 102 -20.96 12.89 -7.44
N ALA A 103 -21.89 13.68 -8.04
CA ALA A 103 -21.66 14.39 -9.30
C ALA A 103 -20.61 15.50 -9.15
N GLN A 104 -20.66 16.26 -8.06
CA GLN A 104 -19.68 17.30 -7.74
C GLN A 104 -18.31 16.69 -7.44
N LEU A 105 -18.28 15.58 -6.71
CA LEU A 105 -17.04 14.85 -6.44
C LEU A 105 -16.40 14.32 -7.72
N LYS A 106 -17.20 13.72 -8.60
CA LYS A 106 -16.75 13.24 -9.91
C LYS A 106 -16.24 14.38 -10.79
N GLN A 107 -16.89 15.53 -10.79
CA GLN A 107 -16.45 16.73 -11.50
C GLN A 107 -15.14 17.27 -10.96
N LEU A 108 -14.95 17.28 -9.63
CA LEU A 108 -13.70 17.67 -8.99
C LEU A 108 -12.55 16.72 -9.39
N LEU A 109 -12.74 15.42 -9.28
CA LEU A 109 -11.74 14.41 -9.61
C LEU A 109 -11.37 14.37 -11.08
N SER A 110 -12.30 14.73 -11.99
CA SER A 110 -12.06 14.83 -13.43
C SER A 110 -11.44 16.17 -13.88
N ASN A 111 -11.33 17.14 -12.96
CA ASN A 111 -10.77 18.44 -13.28
C ASN A 111 -9.26 18.34 -13.57
N ARG A 112 -8.83 18.86 -14.73
CA ARG A 112 -7.42 18.85 -15.14
C ARG A 112 -6.48 19.52 -14.14
N LEU A 113 -6.90 20.62 -13.52
CA LEU A 113 -6.11 21.30 -12.50
C LEU A 113 -5.92 20.44 -11.27
N TYR A 114 -6.99 19.76 -10.81
CA TYR A 114 -6.92 18.82 -9.71
C TYR A 114 -5.95 17.67 -10.01
N GLN A 115 -6.03 17.06 -11.19
CA GLN A 115 -5.14 15.99 -11.59
C GLN A 115 -3.67 16.45 -11.70
N GLN A 116 -3.44 17.65 -12.18
CA GLN A 116 -2.09 18.22 -12.23
C GLN A 116 -1.55 18.53 -10.83
N LEU A 117 -2.37 19.04 -9.93
CA LEU A 117 -1.99 19.30 -8.55
C LEU A 117 -1.70 17.98 -7.80
N SER A 118 -2.58 16.99 -7.89
CA SER A 118 -2.38 15.70 -7.23
C SER A 118 -1.09 14.98 -7.66
N ASN A 119 -0.66 15.16 -8.92
CA ASN A 119 0.55 14.54 -9.45
C ASN A 119 1.83 15.38 -9.23
N ARG A 120 1.71 16.68 -8.96
CA ARG A 120 2.84 17.60 -8.87
C ARG A 120 3.09 18.19 -7.48
N LEU A 121 2.19 17.98 -6.53
CA LEU A 121 2.42 18.39 -5.14
C LEU A 121 3.62 17.62 -4.59
N SER A 122 4.68 18.36 -4.26
CA SER A 122 5.82 17.79 -3.53
C SER A 122 5.31 17.14 -2.24
N GLY A 123 5.73 15.90 -1.97
CA GLY A 123 5.26 15.16 -0.80
C GLY A 123 3.93 14.39 -0.99
N SER A 124 3.30 14.46 -2.18
CA SER A 124 2.05 13.74 -2.43
C SER A 124 2.22 12.22 -2.41
N GLN A 125 3.38 11.73 -2.82
CA GLN A 125 3.69 10.30 -2.80
C GLN A 125 3.90 9.80 -1.38
N GLU A 126 4.63 10.54 -0.56
CA GLU A 126 4.84 10.25 0.85
C GLU A 126 3.52 10.28 1.61
N PHE A 127 2.70 11.29 1.38
CA PHE A 127 1.38 11.44 1.99
C PHE A 127 0.45 10.27 1.63
N THR A 128 0.29 9.93 0.35
CA THR A 128 -0.56 8.83 -0.10
C THR A 128 -0.05 7.47 0.38
N SER A 129 1.26 7.33 0.54
CA SER A 129 1.89 6.13 1.10
C SER A 129 1.54 5.96 2.57
N LEU A 130 1.66 7.04 3.37
CA LEU A 130 1.29 7.02 4.79
C LEU A 130 -0.20 6.75 5.00
N ILE A 131 -1.06 7.37 4.20
CA ILE A 131 -2.51 7.10 4.28
C ILE A 131 -2.84 5.65 3.94
N THR A 132 -2.23 5.11 2.89
CA THR A 132 -2.43 3.73 2.49
C THR A 132 -1.95 2.77 3.58
N LEU A 133 -0.77 3.01 4.14
CA LEU A 133 -0.26 2.24 5.27
C LEU A 133 -1.21 2.32 6.47
N TYR A 134 -1.61 3.53 6.87
CA TYR A 134 -2.54 3.74 7.98
C TYR A 134 -3.85 2.97 7.78
N ARG A 135 -4.42 3.00 6.57
CA ARG A 135 -5.65 2.28 6.24
C ARG A 135 -5.51 0.77 6.46
N TYR A 136 -4.42 0.17 5.98
CA TYR A 136 -4.22 -1.27 6.15
C TYR A 136 -3.92 -1.66 7.59
N VAL A 137 -3.12 -0.88 8.31
CA VAL A 137 -2.85 -1.11 9.74
C VAL A 137 -4.13 -0.99 10.56
N SER A 138 -4.96 0.03 10.29
CA SER A 138 -6.21 0.28 11.01
C SER A 138 -7.30 -0.74 10.69
N SER A 139 -7.28 -1.35 9.50
CA SER A 139 -8.27 -2.34 9.09
C SER A 139 -8.13 -3.67 9.83
N GLN A 140 -6.98 -3.94 10.43
CA GLN A 140 -6.64 -5.20 11.11
C GLN A 140 -6.87 -6.45 10.22
N GLN A 141 -6.81 -6.29 8.90
CA GLN A 141 -6.98 -7.39 7.95
C GLN A 141 -5.76 -8.30 7.84
N PHE A 142 -4.60 -7.80 8.29
CA PHE A 142 -3.30 -8.47 8.23
C PHE A 142 -2.68 -8.52 9.63
N ASP A 143 -1.91 -9.56 9.88
CA ASP A 143 -1.16 -9.71 11.13
C ASP A 143 0.10 -8.83 11.13
N LEU A 144 0.68 -8.67 9.93
CA LEU A 144 1.88 -7.87 9.68
C LEU A 144 1.80 -7.18 8.32
#